data_1627ffad22e6faec31fcdbaca6c66e76
#
_entry.id   1627ffad22e6faec31fcdbaca6c66e76
#
_cell.length_a   1.000
_cell.length_b   1.000
_cell.length_c   1.000
_cell.angle_alpha   90.00
_cell.angle_beta   90.00
_cell.angle_gamma   90.00
#
_symmetry.space_group_name_H-M   'P 1'
#
loop_
_entity.id
_entity.type
_entity.pdbx_description
1 polymer ?
#
loop_
_entity_poly.entity_id
_entity_poly.type
_entity_poly.pdbx_seq_one_letter_code
_entity_poly.pdbx_strand_id
1 'polypeptide(L)'
;MRIRESFTVFPRSLRSGLIVFYYQTYDDKGRRQNARSTGQTKKTEAKAYCMRLFKEGLLIPEQKAPTFEEFSKGWWDAETCYYLKWRELHEPLAYSTVVMFKGHFEKHIKDYWAKYRLDEITVDAIEKWLLELSEKCEDGKKKLKPKTINLILGTFRLMLGEAHRKKIIKSNPCTEVKELRIDAYDRVIFTVDEVRKLFPENWTSVWKCHFIYMLNRLAACTGMRIGELRGLRAEHILDDHINVCGQYTRYGYKPLTKTKENRKIPIMPLIKQELDVLIGINGDGYLFSDDGGETPVPVERIGRQFERALNKIGIGHEERKKRNLTFHAWRHFLNTYLRMHNVSDAKVQSVTGHRTKKMTDRYTHFDTRQFTEVRDVQSALLALPDNTKQAETKIVTGMTKVVSPKNPEGKIEGKEKLATGKKPAVKNKTTTKRKAAV
;
A
#
# COMPACT_ATOMS: atom_id res chain seq x y z
N MET A 1 16.23 37.64 -39.15
CA MET A 1 14.99 37.21 -38.47
C MET A 1 14.32 38.41 -37.84
N ARG A 2 13.12 38.84 -38.27
CA ARG A 2 12.41 39.95 -37.61
C ARG A 2 11.95 39.49 -36.25
N ILE A 3 12.45 40.09 -35.18
CA ILE A 3 11.98 39.85 -33.81
C ILE A 3 10.51 40.35 -33.78
N ARG A 4 9.58 39.42 -33.60
CA ARG A 4 8.15 39.74 -33.50
C ARG A 4 7.89 40.35 -32.13
N GLU A 5 7.32 41.56 -32.10
CA GLU A 5 6.91 42.18 -30.82
C GLU A 5 5.89 41.27 -30.11
N SER A 6 5.97 41.17 -28.79
CA SER A 6 5.08 40.35 -27.96
C SER A 6 3.61 40.74 -28.05
N PHE A 7 3.35 41.94 -28.55
CA PHE A 7 2.00 42.48 -28.76
C PHE A 7 1.96 43.49 -29.91
N THR A 8 0.78 43.70 -30.45
CA THR A 8 0.51 44.74 -31.46
C THR A 8 -0.59 45.68 -30.97
N VAL A 9 -0.40 47.00 -31.08
CA VAL A 9 -1.38 48.04 -30.69
C VAL A 9 -1.99 48.67 -31.94
N PHE A 10 -3.32 48.78 -32.00
CA PHE A 10 -4.06 49.34 -33.11
C PHE A 10 -5.30 50.12 -32.63
N PRO A 11 -5.75 51.16 -33.37
CA PRO A 11 -6.93 51.96 -33.04
C PRO A 11 -8.22 51.22 -33.38
N ARG A 12 -9.27 51.44 -32.60
CA ARG A 12 -10.63 50.99 -32.86
C ARG A 12 -11.63 52.10 -32.51
N SER A 13 -12.50 52.45 -33.45
CA SER A 13 -13.60 53.41 -33.20
C SER A 13 -14.73 52.72 -32.43
N LEU A 14 -15.18 53.33 -31.35
CA LEU A 14 -16.35 52.95 -30.60
C LEU A 14 -17.62 53.54 -31.23
N ARG A 15 -18.79 53.00 -30.87
CA ARG A 15 -20.09 53.52 -31.34
C ARG A 15 -20.31 54.98 -30.99
N SER A 16 -19.65 55.53 -30.00
CA SER A 16 -19.66 56.95 -29.58
C SER A 16 -18.77 57.83 -30.43
N GLY A 17 -18.09 57.33 -31.48
CA GLY A 17 -17.13 58.10 -32.29
C GLY A 17 -15.73 58.20 -31.63
N LEU A 18 -15.53 57.78 -30.39
CA LEU A 18 -14.27 57.85 -29.72
C LEU A 18 -13.31 56.78 -30.24
N ILE A 19 -12.05 57.12 -30.52
CA ILE A 19 -11.01 56.19 -30.92
C ILE A 19 -10.28 55.73 -29.67
N VAL A 20 -10.32 54.43 -29.40
CA VAL A 20 -9.57 53.77 -28.31
C VAL A 20 -8.59 52.76 -28.89
N PHE A 21 -7.41 52.70 -28.34
CA PHE A 21 -6.40 51.71 -28.74
C PHE A 21 -6.66 50.37 -28.09
N TYR A 22 -6.53 49.32 -28.91
CA TYR A 22 -6.62 47.93 -28.51
C TYR A 22 -5.26 47.27 -28.71
N TYR A 23 -5.01 46.20 -27.99
CA TYR A 23 -3.83 45.36 -28.21
C TYR A 23 -4.22 43.91 -28.48
N GLN A 24 -3.37 43.24 -29.23
CA GLN A 24 -3.45 41.80 -29.49
C GLN A 24 -2.12 41.15 -29.15
N THR A 25 -2.19 39.96 -28.54
CA THR A 25 -1.06 39.09 -28.29
C THR A 25 -1.09 37.92 -29.27
N TYR A 26 -0.08 37.06 -29.21
CA TYR A 26 0.08 35.89 -30.07
C TYR A 26 0.20 34.63 -29.23
N ASP A 27 -0.36 33.51 -29.70
CA ASP A 27 -0.14 32.20 -29.11
C ASP A 27 1.26 31.62 -29.50
N ASP A 28 1.61 30.46 -28.92
CA ASP A 28 2.90 29.79 -29.18
C ASP A 28 3.09 29.40 -30.66
N LYS A 29 2.01 29.33 -31.43
CA LYS A 29 2.01 29.08 -32.89
C LYS A 29 2.00 30.35 -33.70
N GLY A 30 2.10 31.52 -33.06
CA GLY A 30 2.12 32.83 -33.70
C GLY A 30 0.77 33.30 -34.23
N ARG A 31 -0.34 32.70 -33.83
CA ARG A 31 -1.71 33.14 -34.21
C ARG A 31 -2.18 34.25 -33.27
N ARG A 32 -2.90 35.24 -33.84
CA ARG A 32 -3.42 36.36 -33.07
C ARG A 32 -4.50 35.91 -32.09
N GLN A 33 -4.40 36.37 -30.86
CA GLN A 33 -5.44 36.23 -29.85
C GLN A 33 -6.45 37.37 -29.89
N ASN A 34 -7.53 37.22 -29.10
CA ASN A 34 -8.58 38.25 -29.05
C ASN A 34 -8.03 39.64 -28.65
N ALA A 35 -8.50 40.65 -29.37
CA ALA A 35 -8.10 42.03 -29.10
C ALA A 35 -8.72 42.57 -27.80
N ARG A 36 -7.92 43.33 -27.04
CA ARG A 36 -8.32 43.92 -25.76
C ARG A 36 -8.14 45.41 -25.77
N SER A 37 -9.06 46.12 -25.11
CA SER A 37 -8.96 47.54 -24.95
C SER A 37 -7.86 47.92 -23.97
N THR A 38 -7.07 48.93 -24.28
CA THR A 38 -6.14 49.55 -23.32
C THR A 38 -6.82 50.67 -22.53
N GLY A 39 -8.03 51.10 -22.92
CA GLY A 39 -8.69 52.28 -22.37
C GLY A 39 -8.04 53.58 -22.79
N GLN A 40 -6.95 53.60 -23.57
CA GLN A 40 -6.18 54.79 -23.93
C GLN A 40 -6.58 55.30 -25.31
N THR A 41 -6.60 56.62 -25.43
CA THR A 41 -6.93 57.30 -26.68
C THR A 41 -5.70 57.69 -27.50
N LYS A 42 -4.50 57.64 -26.90
CA LYS A 42 -3.22 57.90 -27.57
C LYS A 42 -2.39 56.61 -27.70
N LYS A 43 -1.77 56.45 -28.88
CA LYS A 43 -0.96 55.27 -29.20
C LYS A 43 0.25 55.07 -28.24
N THR A 44 0.87 56.17 -27.84
CA THR A 44 2.03 56.16 -26.91
C THR A 44 1.62 55.68 -25.54
N GLU A 45 0.49 56.14 -25.00
CA GLU A 45 -0.06 55.73 -23.71
C GLU A 45 -0.50 54.25 -23.74
N ALA A 46 -1.12 53.83 -24.85
CA ALA A 46 -1.50 52.45 -25.06
C ALA A 46 -0.28 51.49 -25.11
N LYS A 47 0.80 51.90 -25.77
CA LYS A 47 2.06 51.14 -25.76
C LYS A 47 2.68 51.05 -24.36
N ALA A 48 2.71 52.18 -23.63
CA ALA A 48 3.21 52.24 -22.27
C ALA A 48 2.39 51.33 -21.32
N TYR A 49 1.07 51.33 -21.47
CA TYR A 49 0.17 50.44 -20.76
C TYR A 49 0.50 48.94 -21.01
N CYS A 50 0.64 48.55 -22.28
CA CYS A 50 0.97 47.20 -22.67
C CYS A 50 2.38 46.80 -22.18
N MET A 51 3.37 47.70 -22.21
CA MET A 51 4.70 47.45 -21.68
C MET A 51 4.71 47.27 -20.17
N ARG A 52 3.88 48.02 -19.43
CA ARG A 52 3.69 47.78 -18.00
C ARG A 52 3.11 46.39 -17.76
N LEU A 53 2.01 46.03 -18.44
CA LEU A 53 1.42 44.67 -18.32
C LEU A 53 2.43 43.59 -18.70
N PHE A 54 3.28 43.82 -19.68
CA PHE A 54 4.32 42.84 -20.07
C PHE A 54 5.36 42.66 -18.97
N LYS A 55 5.83 43.74 -18.35
CA LYS A 55 6.77 43.68 -17.22
C LYS A 55 6.18 43.01 -15.97
N GLU A 56 4.88 43.21 -15.76
CA GLU A 56 4.13 42.59 -14.66
C GLU A 56 3.65 41.16 -14.99
N GLY A 57 3.93 40.63 -16.19
CA GLY A 57 3.48 39.29 -16.60
C GLY A 57 1.97 39.19 -16.89
N LEU A 58 1.27 40.34 -16.95
CA LEU A 58 -0.19 40.42 -17.07
C LEU A 58 -0.68 40.68 -18.51
N LEU A 59 0.25 40.76 -19.46
CA LEU A 59 -0.09 41.08 -20.88
C LEU A 59 -1.02 40.04 -21.53
N ILE A 60 -0.79 38.77 -21.19
CA ILE A 60 -1.65 37.66 -21.56
C ILE A 60 -2.41 37.28 -20.29
N PRO A 61 -3.74 37.44 -20.22
CA PRO A 61 -4.47 37.01 -19.06
C PRO A 61 -4.26 35.49 -18.90
N GLU A 62 -4.09 35.11 -17.70
CA GLU A 62 -4.12 33.68 -17.34
C GLU A 62 -5.37 33.07 -17.99
N GLN A 63 -5.17 32.05 -18.82
CA GLN A 63 -6.29 31.23 -19.25
C GLN A 63 -6.93 30.67 -18.00
N LYS A 64 -8.20 30.98 -17.81
CA LYS A 64 -8.92 30.43 -16.66
C LYS A 64 -8.80 28.92 -16.71
N ALA A 65 -8.38 28.30 -15.61
CA ALA A 65 -8.28 26.84 -15.54
C ALA A 65 -9.66 26.20 -15.86
N PRO A 66 -9.73 25.04 -16.47
CA PRO A 66 -11.01 24.35 -16.71
C PRO A 66 -11.70 24.02 -15.39
N THR A 67 -13.00 23.72 -15.46
CA THR A 67 -13.71 23.14 -14.33
C THR A 67 -13.19 21.72 -14.04
N PHE A 68 -13.42 21.26 -12.82
CA PHE A 68 -13.04 19.89 -12.46
C PHE A 68 -13.80 18.86 -13.31
N GLU A 69 -15.04 19.13 -13.67
CA GLU A 69 -15.82 18.28 -14.56
C GLU A 69 -15.16 18.14 -15.94
N GLU A 70 -14.78 19.26 -16.56
CA GLU A 70 -14.09 19.27 -17.86
C GLU A 70 -12.75 18.53 -17.79
N PHE A 71 -11.96 18.77 -16.74
CA PHE A 71 -10.66 18.13 -16.52
C PHE A 71 -10.80 16.63 -16.26
N SER A 72 -11.80 16.22 -15.50
CA SER A 72 -11.97 14.83 -15.05
C SER A 72 -12.75 13.96 -16.04
N LYS A 73 -13.16 14.49 -17.17
CA LYS A 73 -13.87 13.74 -18.21
C LYS A 73 -13.03 12.55 -18.68
N GLY A 74 -13.60 11.34 -18.57
CA GLY A 74 -12.92 10.11 -18.96
C GLY A 74 -11.86 9.60 -17.97
N TRP A 75 -11.71 10.22 -16.79
CA TRP A 75 -10.81 9.69 -15.76
C TRP A 75 -11.26 8.32 -15.26
N TRP A 76 -10.26 7.47 -14.98
CA TRP A 76 -10.41 6.09 -14.51
C TRP A 76 -11.13 5.14 -15.47
N ASP A 77 -11.40 5.57 -16.69
CA ASP A 77 -11.81 4.69 -17.77
C ASP A 77 -10.57 4.19 -18.52
N ALA A 78 -10.48 2.85 -18.71
CA ALA A 78 -9.29 2.25 -19.30
C ALA A 78 -9.02 2.70 -20.74
N GLU A 79 -10.10 2.99 -21.50
CA GLU A 79 -10.00 3.34 -22.91
C GLU A 79 -9.72 4.83 -23.13
N THR A 80 -10.20 5.71 -22.23
CA THR A 80 -10.16 7.16 -22.44
C THR A 80 -9.16 7.87 -21.52
N CYS A 81 -8.83 7.29 -20.36
CA CYS A 81 -7.96 7.93 -19.37
C CYS A 81 -6.50 7.99 -19.82
N TYR A 82 -6.06 9.19 -20.21
CA TYR A 82 -4.65 9.43 -20.57
C TYR A 82 -3.68 9.03 -19.45
N TYR A 83 -4.03 9.31 -18.18
CA TYR A 83 -3.18 8.98 -17.04
C TYR A 83 -2.94 7.46 -16.93
N LEU A 84 -3.97 6.63 -17.13
CA LEU A 84 -3.83 5.18 -17.09
C LEU A 84 -2.95 4.67 -18.22
N LYS A 85 -3.17 5.17 -19.45
CA LYS A 85 -2.33 4.83 -20.62
C LYS A 85 -0.87 5.23 -20.41
N TRP A 86 -0.62 6.40 -19.84
CA TRP A 86 0.73 6.84 -19.51
C TRP A 86 1.38 5.95 -18.46
N ARG A 87 0.63 5.58 -17.40
CA ARG A 87 1.11 4.67 -16.36
C ARG A 87 1.43 3.27 -16.88
N GLU A 88 0.68 2.80 -17.86
CA GLU A 88 0.91 1.49 -18.48
C GLU A 88 2.28 1.37 -19.15
N LEU A 89 2.77 2.45 -19.74
CA LEU A 89 4.10 2.51 -20.36
C LEU A 89 5.26 2.54 -19.35
N HIS A 90 5.02 2.95 -18.10
CA HIS A 90 6.08 3.14 -17.11
C HIS A 90 5.95 2.16 -15.94
N GLU A 91 4.89 2.32 -15.17
CA GLU A 91 4.62 1.53 -13.97
C GLU A 91 3.09 1.34 -13.85
N PRO A 92 2.56 0.25 -14.42
CA PRO A 92 1.12 0.04 -14.48
C PRO A 92 0.50 -0.10 -13.09
N LEU A 93 -0.66 0.51 -12.92
CA LEU A 93 -1.46 0.33 -11.73
C LEU A 93 -2.15 -1.03 -11.75
N ALA A 94 -2.18 -1.70 -10.60
CA ALA A 94 -2.98 -2.92 -10.47
C ALA A 94 -4.46 -2.60 -10.77
N TYR A 95 -5.13 -3.46 -11.51
CA TYR A 95 -6.55 -3.29 -11.86
C TYR A 95 -7.44 -3.02 -10.66
N SER A 96 -7.22 -3.73 -9.54
CA SER A 96 -7.95 -3.48 -8.28
C SER A 96 -7.75 -2.06 -7.72
N THR A 97 -6.58 -1.46 -7.94
CA THR A 97 -6.29 -0.07 -7.55
C THR A 97 -7.06 0.92 -8.42
N VAL A 98 -7.11 0.66 -9.73
CA VAL A 98 -7.90 1.49 -10.66
C VAL A 98 -9.37 1.44 -10.29
N VAL A 99 -9.93 0.25 -10.03
CA VAL A 99 -11.33 0.10 -9.59
C VAL A 99 -11.61 0.81 -8.27
N MET A 100 -10.67 0.78 -7.32
CA MET A 100 -10.80 1.52 -6.06
C MET A 100 -10.80 3.03 -6.31
N PHE A 101 -9.87 3.55 -7.10
CA PHE A 101 -9.80 4.97 -7.44
C PHE A 101 -11.05 5.44 -8.19
N LYS A 102 -11.53 4.63 -9.16
CA LYS A 102 -12.80 4.88 -9.84
C LYS A 102 -13.97 4.99 -8.86
N GLY A 103 -14.04 4.06 -7.91
CA GLY A 103 -15.08 4.08 -6.88
C GLY A 103 -15.00 5.31 -5.96
N HIS A 104 -13.81 5.76 -5.58
CA HIS A 104 -13.61 7.00 -4.81
C HIS A 104 -14.04 8.23 -5.63
N PHE A 105 -13.65 8.28 -6.90
CA PHE A 105 -13.97 9.35 -7.82
C PHE A 105 -15.49 9.48 -8.02
N GLU A 106 -16.14 8.40 -8.42
CA GLU A 106 -17.58 8.43 -8.76
C GLU A 106 -18.47 8.72 -7.54
N LYS A 107 -18.10 8.21 -6.34
CA LYS A 107 -18.97 8.32 -5.16
C LYS A 107 -18.74 9.57 -4.33
N HIS A 108 -17.56 10.15 -4.35
CA HIS A 108 -17.18 11.18 -3.38
C HIS A 108 -16.53 12.42 -3.99
N ILE A 109 -15.89 12.32 -5.17
CA ILE A 109 -15.09 13.41 -5.72
C ILE A 109 -15.84 14.12 -6.85
N LYS A 110 -16.34 13.35 -7.82
CA LYS A 110 -16.88 13.86 -9.09
C LYS A 110 -17.92 14.94 -8.89
N ASP A 111 -19.02 14.62 -8.22
CA ASP A 111 -20.17 15.49 -8.12
C ASP A 111 -19.92 16.69 -7.19
N TYR A 112 -19.13 16.51 -6.13
CA TYR A 112 -18.78 17.56 -5.19
C TYR A 112 -17.97 18.67 -5.87
N TRP A 113 -16.94 18.29 -6.64
CA TRP A 113 -16.00 19.22 -7.25
C TRP A 113 -16.36 19.64 -8.65
N ALA A 114 -17.38 19.05 -9.29
CA ALA A 114 -17.71 19.26 -10.72
C ALA A 114 -17.68 20.71 -11.17
N LYS A 115 -18.31 21.61 -10.40
CA LYS A 115 -18.49 23.02 -10.73
C LYS A 115 -17.31 23.90 -10.36
N TYR A 116 -16.39 23.41 -9.53
CA TYR A 116 -15.20 24.16 -9.13
C TYR A 116 -14.22 24.25 -10.29
N ARG A 117 -13.66 25.42 -10.49
CA ARG A 117 -12.51 25.54 -11.38
C ARG A 117 -11.28 25.01 -10.66
N LEU A 118 -10.35 24.42 -11.39
CA LEU A 118 -9.17 23.82 -10.78
C LEU A 118 -8.30 24.83 -10.00
N ASP A 119 -8.28 26.11 -10.43
CA ASP A 119 -7.57 27.21 -9.76
C ASP A 119 -8.31 27.79 -8.55
N GLU A 120 -9.58 27.43 -8.34
CA GLU A 120 -10.40 27.82 -7.19
C GLU A 120 -10.39 26.78 -6.05
N ILE A 121 -9.82 25.59 -6.31
CA ILE A 121 -9.72 24.53 -5.30
C ILE A 121 -8.60 24.90 -4.32
N THR A 122 -8.99 25.33 -3.11
CA THR A 122 -8.08 25.76 -2.05
C THR A 122 -7.90 24.68 -0.98
N VAL A 123 -6.88 24.83 -0.13
CA VAL A 123 -6.65 23.98 1.05
C VAL A 123 -7.87 23.99 1.95
N ASP A 124 -8.41 25.18 2.28
CA ASP A 124 -9.61 25.34 3.13
C ASP A 124 -10.83 24.60 2.57
N ALA A 125 -11.05 24.71 1.25
CA ALA A 125 -12.18 24.00 0.61
C ALA A 125 -12.03 22.48 0.72
N ILE A 126 -10.80 21.96 0.59
CA ILE A 126 -10.52 20.53 0.75
C ILE A 126 -10.72 20.10 2.20
N GLU A 127 -10.21 20.84 3.18
CA GLU A 127 -10.37 20.53 4.60
C GLU A 127 -11.85 20.54 5.00
N LYS A 128 -12.63 21.51 4.55
CA LYS A 128 -14.09 21.54 4.73
C LYS A 128 -14.77 20.30 4.15
N TRP A 129 -14.43 19.92 2.92
CA TRP A 129 -14.96 18.71 2.29
C TRP A 129 -14.61 17.44 3.09
N LEU A 130 -13.40 17.32 3.64
CA LEU A 130 -13.01 16.18 4.48
C LEU A 130 -13.81 16.12 5.78
N LEU A 131 -14.12 17.28 6.38
CA LEU A 131 -15.02 17.38 7.55
C LEU A 131 -16.40 16.87 7.19
N GLU A 132 -16.99 17.33 6.09
CA GLU A 132 -18.30 16.88 5.60
C GLU A 132 -18.33 15.35 5.36
N LEU A 133 -17.27 14.76 4.78
CA LEU A 133 -17.12 13.32 4.63
C LEU A 133 -17.03 12.57 5.96
N SER A 134 -16.59 13.24 7.02
CA SER A 134 -16.44 12.68 8.37
C SER A 134 -17.71 12.78 9.22
N GLU A 135 -18.60 13.71 8.89
CA GLU A 135 -19.84 13.97 9.62
C GLU A 135 -20.92 12.91 9.29
N LYS A 136 -21.85 12.74 10.22
CA LYS A 136 -23.02 11.86 9.98
C LYS A 136 -23.91 12.54 8.93
N CYS A 137 -24.21 11.84 7.85
CA CYS A 137 -25.29 12.26 6.97
C CYS A 137 -26.62 12.21 7.73
N GLU A 138 -27.49 13.23 7.55
CA GLU A 138 -28.86 13.29 8.09
C GLU A 138 -29.69 12.07 7.68
N ASP A 139 -29.38 11.46 6.53
CA ASP A 139 -30.00 10.23 5.99
C ASP A 139 -29.61 8.94 6.73
N GLY A 140 -28.94 8.97 7.87
CA GLY A 140 -28.50 7.79 8.61
C GLY A 140 -27.41 6.96 7.93
N LYS A 141 -26.83 7.42 6.83
CA LYS A 141 -25.70 6.75 6.16
C LYS A 141 -24.50 6.72 7.09
N LYS A 142 -23.82 5.57 7.12
CA LYS A 142 -22.65 5.34 7.99
C LYS A 142 -21.54 6.35 7.68
N LYS A 143 -21.08 7.04 8.72
CA LYS A 143 -19.88 7.86 8.72
C LYS A 143 -18.69 7.11 8.11
N LEU A 144 -17.95 7.76 7.22
CA LEU A 144 -16.71 7.18 6.69
C LEU A 144 -15.64 7.14 7.77
N LYS A 145 -14.85 6.05 7.77
CA LYS A 145 -13.70 5.95 8.68
C LYS A 145 -12.56 6.86 8.21
N PRO A 146 -11.76 7.45 9.11
CA PRO A 146 -10.62 8.30 8.76
C PRO A 146 -9.70 7.67 7.70
N LYS A 147 -9.42 6.37 7.80
CA LYS A 147 -8.63 5.66 6.80
C LYS A 147 -9.24 5.69 5.39
N THR A 148 -10.56 5.59 5.29
CA THR A 148 -11.26 5.65 3.98
C THR A 148 -11.19 7.06 3.42
N ILE A 149 -11.40 8.08 4.26
CA ILE A 149 -11.29 9.50 3.87
C ILE A 149 -9.88 9.81 3.37
N ASN A 150 -8.84 9.35 4.06
CA ASN A 150 -7.45 9.53 3.62
C ASN A 150 -7.18 8.86 2.25
N LEU A 151 -7.79 7.71 1.98
CA LEU A 151 -7.70 7.06 0.65
C LEU A 151 -8.42 7.86 -0.44
N ILE A 152 -9.56 8.47 -0.13
CA ILE A 152 -10.30 9.36 -1.03
C ILE A 152 -9.46 10.62 -1.31
N LEU A 153 -8.91 11.24 -0.26
CA LEU A 153 -7.98 12.37 -0.40
C LEU A 153 -6.76 12.00 -1.26
N GLY A 154 -6.20 10.80 -1.06
CA GLY A 154 -5.08 10.29 -1.88
C GLY A 154 -5.44 10.18 -3.37
N THR A 155 -6.68 9.76 -3.69
CA THR A 155 -7.18 9.72 -5.07
C THR A 155 -7.30 11.12 -5.65
N PHE A 156 -7.85 12.06 -4.90
CA PHE A 156 -8.00 13.46 -5.32
C PHE A 156 -6.65 14.16 -5.48
N ARG A 157 -5.72 13.93 -4.52
CA ARG A 157 -4.33 14.41 -4.58
C ARG A 157 -3.61 13.96 -5.85
N LEU A 158 -3.83 12.72 -6.28
CA LEU A 158 -3.27 12.18 -7.51
C LEU A 158 -3.83 12.92 -8.74
N MET A 159 -5.14 13.17 -8.79
CA MET A 159 -5.77 13.87 -9.91
C MET A 159 -5.29 15.32 -10.02
N LEU A 160 -5.27 16.06 -8.91
CA LEU A 160 -4.75 17.44 -8.89
C LEU A 160 -3.22 17.49 -9.11
N GLY A 161 -2.49 16.45 -8.69
CA GLY A 161 -1.07 16.29 -9.01
C GLY A 161 -0.82 16.22 -10.51
N GLU A 162 -1.69 15.55 -11.26
CA GLU A 162 -1.62 15.49 -12.70
C GLU A 162 -1.99 16.83 -13.36
N ALA A 163 -2.96 17.57 -12.81
CA ALA A 163 -3.27 18.92 -13.24
C ALA A 163 -2.08 19.87 -13.05
N HIS A 164 -1.38 19.77 -11.91
CA HIS A 164 -0.15 20.53 -11.64
C HIS A 164 0.99 20.12 -12.59
N ARG A 165 1.22 18.80 -12.79
CA ARG A 165 2.24 18.31 -13.74
C ARG A 165 2.02 18.84 -15.15
N LYS A 166 0.77 18.96 -15.58
CA LYS A 166 0.36 19.54 -16.88
C LYS A 166 0.35 21.07 -16.88
N LYS A 167 0.75 21.73 -15.79
CA LYS A 167 0.77 23.19 -15.62
C LYS A 167 -0.62 23.85 -15.79
N ILE A 168 -1.69 23.13 -15.50
CA ILE A 168 -3.07 23.66 -15.50
C ILE A 168 -3.30 24.46 -14.21
N ILE A 169 -2.69 24.03 -13.10
CA ILE A 169 -2.66 24.74 -11.81
C ILE A 169 -1.21 24.98 -11.37
N LYS A 170 -0.98 26.03 -10.59
CA LYS A 170 0.36 26.45 -10.12
C LYS A 170 0.92 25.51 -9.06
N SER A 171 0.07 25.00 -8.19
CA SER A 171 0.42 24.05 -7.11
C SER A 171 -0.73 23.07 -6.88
N ASN A 172 -0.43 21.95 -6.22
CA ASN A 172 -1.45 20.98 -5.80
C ASN A 172 -1.86 21.26 -4.36
N PRO A 173 -3.05 21.84 -4.09
CA PRO A 173 -3.46 22.18 -2.72
C PRO A 173 -3.58 20.96 -1.80
N CYS A 174 -3.85 19.76 -2.34
CA CYS A 174 -3.90 18.55 -1.54
C CYS A 174 -2.57 18.17 -0.86
N THR A 175 -1.42 18.73 -1.29
CA THR A 175 -0.12 18.44 -0.67
C THR A 175 0.04 19.08 0.70
N GLU A 176 -0.66 20.18 0.95
CA GLU A 176 -0.66 20.92 2.21
C GLU A 176 -1.69 20.39 3.22
N VAL A 177 -2.69 19.66 2.72
CA VAL A 177 -3.75 19.08 3.57
C VAL A 177 -3.18 17.90 4.37
N LYS A 178 -3.32 17.97 5.70
CA LYS A 178 -2.93 16.89 6.62
C LYS A 178 -3.93 15.74 6.56
N GLU A 179 -3.43 14.53 6.55
CA GLU A 179 -4.26 13.34 6.66
C GLU A 179 -4.93 13.26 8.05
N LEU A 180 -6.16 12.75 8.07
CA LEU A 180 -6.88 12.51 9.32
C LEU A 180 -6.12 11.47 10.16
N ARG A 181 -6.08 11.70 11.47
CA ARG A 181 -5.47 10.76 12.42
C ARG A 181 -6.19 9.41 12.36
N ILE A 182 -5.41 8.37 12.21
CA ILE A 182 -5.88 6.99 12.31
C ILE A 182 -5.41 6.48 13.67
N ASP A 183 -6.35 6.16 14.55
CA ASP A 183 -5.99 5.57 15.82
C ASP A 183 -5.37 4.19 15.59
N ALA A 184 -4.25 3.95 16.27
CA ALA A 184 -3.61 2.67 16.28
C ALA A 184 -4.57 1.65 16.91
N TYR A 185 -4.82 0.56 16.21
CA TYR A 185 -5.65 -0.51 16.71
C TYR A 185 -4.75 -1.67 17.11
N ASP A 186 -4.72 -1.97 18.41
CA ASP A 186 -4.02 -3.16 18.90
C ASP A 186 -4.77 -4.40 18.41
N ARG A 187 -4.11 -5.18 17.57
CA ARG A 187 -4.66 -6.42 17.05
C ARG A 187 -4.46 -7.52 18.07
N VAL A 188 -5.56 -8.05 18.60
CA VAL A 188 -5.53 -9.24 19.43
C VAL A 188 -5.46 -10.46 18.51
N ILE A 189 -4.38 -11.23 18.64
CA ILE A 189 -4.15 -12.47 17.89
C ILE A 189 -4.80 -13.67 18.58
N PHE A 190 -4.79 -14.82 17.92
CA PHE A 190 -5.14 -16.10 18.55
C PHE A 190 -4.17 -16.44 19.66
N THR A 191 -4.67 -17.11 20.70
CA THR A 191 -3.85 -17.85 21.65
C THR A 191 -3.50 -19.23 21.08
N VAL A 192 -2.45 -19.86 21.59
CA VAL A 192 -2.07 -21.21 21.18
C VAL A 192 -3.18 -22.23 21.48
N ASP A 193 -3.84 -22.09 22.63
CA ASP A 193 -4.96 -22.96 23.01
C ASP A 193 -6.19 -22.82 22.10
N GLU A 194 -6.48 -21.62 21.63
CA GLU A 194 -7.53 -21.40 20.63
C GLU A 194 -7.18 -22.09 19.31
N VAL A 195 -5.91 -21.98 18.89
CA VAL A 195 -5.44 -22.66 17.68
C VAL A 195 -5.54 -24.17 17.83
N ARG A 196 -5.12 -24.74 18.98
CA ARG A 196 -5.26 -26.17 19.26
C ARG A 196 -6.72 -26.62 19.24
N LYS A 197 -7.64 -25.84 19.83
CA LYS A 197 -9.08 -26.11 19.77
C LYS A 197 -9.65 -26.04 18.35
N LEU A 198 -9.10 -25.20 17.48
CA LEU A 198 -9.50 -25.10 16.07
C LEU A 198 -9.03 -26.30 15.24
N PHE A 199 -7.96 -26.97 15.65
CA PHE A 199 -7.39 -28.12 14.93
C PHE A 199 -7.30 -29.37 15.80
N PRO A 200 -8.46 -29.89 16.29
CA PRO A 200 -8.47 -31.15 17.08
C PRO A 200 -8.20 -32.35 16.15
N GLU A 201 -7.85 -33.50 16.75
CA GLU A 201 -7.73 -34.77 16.02
C GLU A 201 -8.97 -35.10 15.20
N ASN A 202 -10.13 -35.05 15.85
CA ASN A 202 -11.40 -35.17 15.16
C ASN A 202 -11.81 -33.78 14.62
N TRP A 203 -11.30 -33.41 13.47
CA TRP A 203 -11.56 -32.14 12.84
C TRP A 203 -13.06 -31.90 12.57
N THR A 204 -13.89 -32.96 12.41
CA THR A 204 -15.34 -32.84 12.14
C THR A 204 -16.10 -32.25 13.30
N SER A 205 -15.55 -32.29 14.51
CA SER A 205 -16.16 -31.67 15.71
C SER A 205 -16.23 -30.13 15.58
N VAL A 206 -15.31 -29.53 14.83
CA VAL A 206 -15.22 -28.07 14.65
C VAL A 206 -15.58 -27.66 13.22
N TRP A 207 -15.08 -28.37 12.21
CA TRP A 207 -15.22 -28.03 10.81
C TRP A 207 -16.20 -28.95 10.09
N LYS A 208 -16.91 -28.42 9.09
CA LYS A 208 -17.88 -29.20 8.28
C LYS A 208 -17.33 -29.62 6.92
N CYS A 209 -16.15 -29.14 6.54
CA CYS A 209 -15.59 -29.33 5.22
C CYS A 209 -14.08 -29.53 5.31
N HIS A 210 -13.60 -30.70 4.84
CA HIS A 210 -12.19 -31.07 4.96
C HIS A 210 -11.25 -30.09 4.27
N PHE A 211 -11.50 -29.72 3.03
CA PHE A 211 -10.57 -28.81 2.34
C PHE A 211 -10.58 -27.39 2.93
N ILE A 212 -11.69 -26.91 3.56
CA ILE A 212 -11.68 -25.64 4.29
C ILE A 212 -10.92 -25.78 5.62
N TYR A 213 -11.05 -26.92 6.31
CA TYR A 213 -10.21 -27.25 7.47
C TYR A 213 -8.73 -27.19 7.07
N MET A 214 -8.34 -27.90 6.02
CA MET A 214 -6.97 -27.95 5.53
C MET A 214 -6.46 -26.58 5.10
N LEU A 215 -7.28 -25.77 4.41
CA LEU A 215 -6.95 -24.40 4.01
C LEU A 215 -6.63 -23.52 5.24
N ASN A 216 -7.42 -23.62 6.31
CA ASN A 216 -7.17 -22.87 7.55
C ASN A 216 -5.95 -23.40 8.29
N ARG A 217 -5.75 -24.72 8.35
CA ARG A 217 -4.59 -25.34 8.95
C ARG A 217 -3.31 -24.93 8.25
N LEU A 218 -3.32 -24.95 6.92
CA LEU A 218 -2.21 -24.45 6.11
C LEU A 218 -1.96 -22.96 6.34
N ALA A 219 -3.02 -22.15 6.44
CA ALA A 219 -2.89 -20.73 6.77
C ALA A 219 -2.23 -20.49 8.14
N ALA A 220 -2.58 -21.31 9.14
CA ALA A 220 -2.05 -21.20 10.50
C ALA A 220 -0.54 -21.48 10.55
N CYS A 221 -0.05 -22.49 9.80
CA CYS A 221 1.36 -22.88 9.82
C CYS A 221 2.24 -22.18 8.77
N THR A 222 1.66 -21.57 7.72
CA THR A 222 2.43 -20.91 6.65
C THR A 222 2.28 -19.40 6.65
N GLY A 223 1.22 -18.86 7.24
CA GLY A 223 0.89 -17.43 7.19
C GLY A 223 0.56 -16.92 5.78
N MET A 224 0.24 -17.81 4.83
CA MET A 224 -0.15 -17.42 3.47
C MET A 224 -1.40 -16.54 3.44
N ARG A 225 -1.46 -15.65 2.47
CA ARG A 225 -2.68 -14.85 2.24
C ARG A 225 -3.78 -15.73 1.64
N ILE A 226 -5.04 -15.40 1.93
CA ILE A 226 -6.18 -16.15 1.39
C ILE A 226 -6.15 -16.28 -0.13
N GLY A 227 -5.73 -15.22 -0.84
CA GLY A 227 -5.59 -15.26 -2.29
C GLY A 227 -4.46 -16.18 -2.77
N GLU A 228 -3.36 -16.27 -2.04
CA GLU A 228 -2.24 -17.17 -2.33
C GLU A 228 -2.67 -18.62 -2.13
N LEU A 229 -3.34 -18.94 -1.01
CA LEU A 229 -3.89 -20.28 -0.74
C LEU A 229 -4.90 -20.71 -1.81
N ARG A 230 -5.81 -19.81 -2.18
CA ARG A 230 -6.79 -20.09 -3.24
C ARG A 230 -6.14 -20.27 -4.62
N GLY A 231 -4.97 -19.73 -4.84
CA GLY A 231 -4.22 -19.87 -6.09
C GLY A 231 -3.31 -21.09 -6.13
N LEU A 232 -3.24 -21.92 -5.06
CA LEU A 232 -2.40 -23.12 -5.04
C LEU A 232 -2.92 -24.19 -5.98
N ARG A 233 -1.97 -24.85 -6.68
CA ARG A 233 -2.16 -26.02 -7.52
C ARG A 233 -1.12 -27.09 -7.17
N ALA A 234 -1.27 -28.29 -7.71
CA ALA A 234 -0.34 -29.40 -7.47
C ALA A 234 1.12 -29.02 -7.75
N GLU A 235 1.40 -28.36 -8.86
CA GLU A 235 2.74 -27.90 -9.28
C GLU A 235 3.47 -26.98 -8.27
N HIS A 236 2.72 -26.35 -7.36
CA HIS A 236 3.26 -25.47 -6.34
C HIS A 236 3.70 -26.21 -5.07
N ILE A 237 3.33 -27.48 -4.91
CA ILE A 237 3.58 -28.29 -3.71
C ILE A 237 4.76 -29.22 -3.99
N LEU A 238 5.88 -28.93 -3.36
CA LEU A 238 7.12 -29.70 -3.44
C LEU A 238 7.29 -30.52 -2.16
N ASP A 239 8.26 -31.42 -2.13
CA ASP A 239 8.43 -32.35 -1.01
C ASP A 239 8.65 -31.67 0.34
N ASP A 240 9.39 -30.56 0.36
CA ASP A 240 9.80 -29.88 1.59
C ASP A 240 9.29 -28.42 1.68
N HIS A 241 8.65 -27.89 0.62
CA HIS A 241 8.17 -26.52 0.60
C HIS A 241 7.04 -26.27 -0.40
N ILE A 242 6.32 -25.16 -0.19
CA ILE A 242 5.36 -24.61 -1.13
C ILE A 242 6.02 -23.46 -1.87
N ASN A 243 5.92 -23.47 -3.20
CA ASN A 243 6.35 -22.37 -4.04
C ASN A 243 5.19 -21.39 -4.27
N VAL A 244 5.25 -20.21 -3.63
CA VAL A 244 4.19 -19.19 -3.74
C VAL A 244 4.53 -18.28 -4.90
N CYS A 245 3.91 -18.50 -6.06
CA CYS A 245 4.17 -17.79 -7.31
C CYS A 245 2.95 -17.01 -7.85
N GLY A 246 1.78 -17.14 -7.21
CA GLY A 246 0.56 -16.47 -7.65
C GLY A 246 -0.49 -16.32 -6.56
N GLN A 247 -1.60 -15.71 -6.94
CA GLN A 247 -2.77 -15.54 -6.08
C GLN A 247 -4.06 -15.55 -6.91
N TYR A 248 -5.13 -16.06 -6.36
CA TYR A 248 -6.46 -15.95 -6.95
C TYR A 248 -7.23 -14.82 -6.29
N THR A 249 -7.65 -13.85 -7.09
CA THR A 249 -8.40 -12.67 -6.65
C THR A 249 -9.84 -12.74 -7.17
N ARG A 250 -10.68 -11.77 -6.84
CA ARG A 250 -12.02 -11.63 -7.45
C ARG A 250 -11.98 -11.37 -8.96
N TYR A 251 -10.80 -11.09 -9.50
CA TYR A 251 -10.56 -10.83 -10.94
C TYR A 251 -9.80 -11.99 -11.61
N GLY A 252 -9.82 -13.18 -11.00
CA GLY A 252 -9.12 -14.35 -11.48
C GLY A 252 -7.72 -14.54 -10.91
N TYR A 253 -7.02 -15.52 -11.45
CA TYR A 253 -5.63 -15.82 -11.08
C TYR A 253 -4.68 -14.73 -11.57
N LYS A 254 -3.74 -14.35 -10.72
CA LYS A 254 -2.66 -13.41 -11.02
C LYS A 254 -1.34 -13.99 -10.58
N PRO A 255 -0.40 -14.22 -11.49
CA PRO A 255 0.96 -14.56 -11.12
C PRO A 255 1.59 -13.41 -10.32
N LEU A 256 2.52 -13.71 -9.44
CA LEU A 256 3.34 -12.69 -8.82
C LEU A 256 4.25 -12.12 -9.92
N THR A 257 4.14 -10.81 -10.16
CA THR A 257 4.96 -10.12 -11.16
C THR A 257 6.43 -10.16 -10.77
N LYS A 258 7.36 -9.96 -11.74
CA LYS A 258 8.82 -9.99 -11.55
C LYS A 258 9.37 -9.18 -10.36
N THR A 259 8.62 -8.19 -9.88
CA THR A 259 8.98 -7.38 -8.70
C THR A 259 8.53 -7.98 -7.36
N LYS A 260 7.66 -9.01 -7.39
CA LYS A 260 7.25 -9.79 -6.22
C LYS A 260 7.88 -11.16 -6.39
N GLU A 261 9.02 -11.34 -5.77
CA GLU A 261 9.76 -12.59 -5.79
C GLU A 261 8.87 -13.75 -5.34
N ASN A 262 8.92 -14.85 -6.08
CA ASN A 262 8.38 -16.12 -5.64
C ASN A 262 9.06 -16.46 -4.32
N ARG A 263 8.27 -16.90 -3.34
CA ARG A 263 8.84 -17.31 -2.06
C ARG A 263 8.55 -18.77 -1.79
N LYS A 264 9.53 -19.42 -1.18
CA LYS A 264 9.42 -20.80 -0.73
C LYS A 264 9.03 -20.81 0.74
N ILE A 265 8.00 -21.55 1.08
CA ILE A 265 7.51 -21.72 2.45
C ILE A 265 7.74 -23.17 2.83
N PRO A 266 8.56 -23.48 3.84
CA PRO A 266 8.78 -24.84 4.29
C PRO A 266 7.49 -25.44 4.84
N ILE A 267 7.28 -26.72 4.61
CA ILE A 267 6.14 -27.48 5.15
C ILE A 267 6.61 -28.75 5.87
N MET A 268 5.80 -29.16 6.85
CA MET A 268 6.01 -30.41 7.57
C MET A 268 5.59 -31.59 6.69
N PRO A 269 6.23 -32.79 6.86
CA PRO A 269 5.84 -33.99 6.13
C PRO A 269 4.35 -34.35 6.28
N LEU A 270 3.78 -34.19 7.48
CA LEU A 270 2.35 -34.42 7.71
C LEU A 270 1.45 -33.54 6.86
N ILE A 271 1.78 -32.24 6.76
CA ILE A 271 1.01 -31.32 5.90
C ILE A 271 1.17 -31.69 4.42
N LYS A 272 2.38 -32.11 4.01
CA LYS A 272 2.60 -32.60 2.63
C LYS A 272 1.68 -33.76 2.30
N GLN A 273 1.64 -34.79 3.16
CA GLN A 273 0.77 -35.95 2.97
C GLN A 273 -0.71 -35.56 2.83
N GLU A 274 -1.19 -34.65 3.68
CA GLU A 274 -2.57 -34.18 3.61
C GLU A 274 -2.85 -33.36 2.32
N LEU A 275 -1.88 -32.60 1.84
CA LEU A 275 -1.98 -31.89 0.56
C LEU A 275 -1.96 -32.86 -0.62
N ASP A 276 -1.20 -33.97 -0.53
CA ASP A 276 -1.17 -35.00 -1.58
C ASP A 276 -2.54 -35.69 -1.74
N VAL A 277 -3.30 -35.85 -0.66
CA VAL A 277 -4.70 -36.30 -0.73
C VAL A 277 -5.56 -35.31 -1.54
N LEU A 278 -5.40 -34.01 -1.31
CA LEU A 278 -6.14 -33.00 -2.08
C LEU A 278 -5.69 -32.94 -3.54
N ILE A 279 -4.41 -33.15 -3.82
CA ILE A 279 -3.88 -33.29 -5.18
C ILE A 279 -4.51 -34.50 -5.87
N GLY A 280 -4.62 -35.64 -5.19
CA GLY A 280 -5.28 -36.83 -5.72
C GLY A 280 -6.74 -36.63 -6.07
N ILE A 281 -7.44 -35.71 -5.35
CA ILE A 281 -8.86 -35.39 -5.60
C ILE A 281 -9.02 -34.40 -6.76
N ASN A 282 -8.18 -33.35 -6.82
CA ASN A 282 -8.34 -32.20 -7.71
C ASN A 282 -7.36 -32.20 -8.91
N GLY A 283 -6.45 -33.18 -8.99
CA GLY A 283 -5.45 -33.27 -10.05
C GLY A 283 -4.58 -32.01 -10.14
N ASP A 284 -4.34 -31.53 -11.37
CA ASP A 284 -3.55 -30.32 -11.64
C ASP A 284 -4.33 -29.01 -11.40
N GLY A 285 -5.58 -29.09 -10.98
CA GLY A 285 -6.45 -27.96 -10.68
C GLY A 285 -6.10 -27.21 -9.39
N TYR A 286 -7.00 -26.32 -8.95
CA TYR A 286 -6.84 -25.64 -7.67
C TYR A 286 -7.02 -26.61 -6.48
N LEU A 287 -6.08 -26.63 -5.56
CA LEU A 287 -6.09 -27.54 -4.40
C LEU A 287 -7.32 -27.39 -3.50
N PHE A 288 -7.73 -26.13 -3.28
CA PHE A 288 -8.88 -25.83 -2.44
C PHE A 288 -10.10 -25.52 -3.31
N SER A 289 -10.68 -26.55 -3.84
CA SER A 289 -11.82 -26.57 -4.77
C SER A 289 -12.87 -27.55 -4.28
N ASP A 290 -14.11 -27.38 -4.75
CA ASP A 290 -15.23 -28.31 -4.56
C ASP A 290 -15.88 -28.74 -5.86
N ASP A 291 -15.22 -28.44 -6.98
CA ASP A 291 -15.64 -28.78 -8.35
C ASP A 291 -14.56 -29.56 -9.14
N GLY A 292 -13.71 -30.32 -8.41
CA GLY A 292 -12.63 -31.10 -9.06
C GLY A 292 -11.43 -30.27 -9.51
N GLY A 293 -11.20 -29.10 -8.90
CA GLY A 293 -10.04 -28.26 -9.20
C GLY A 293 -10.28 -27.19 -10.28
N GLU A 294 -11.48 -27.06 -10.84
CA GLU A 294 -11.79 -26.09 -11.88
C GLU A 294 -11.74 -24.65 -11.34
N THR A 295 -12.43 -24.41 -10.21
CA THR A 295 -12.45 -23.09 -9.56
C THR A 295 -12.06 -23.17 -8.08
N PRO A 296 -11.33 -22.18 -7.56
CA PRO A 296 -10.98 -22.18 -6.14
C PRO A 296 -12.17 -21.75 -5.29
N VAL A 297 -12.33 -22.39 -4.13
CA VAL A 297 -13.40 -22.13 -3.17
C VAL A 297 -13.64 -20.62 -2.94
N PRO A 298 -14.91 -20.14 -2.96
CA PRO A 298 -15.25 -18.73 -2.74
C PRO A 298 -14.81 -18.22 -1.37
N VAL A 299 -14.32 -16.95 -1.31
CA VAL A 299 -13.85 -16.32 -0.06
C VAL A 299 -14.96 -16.25 0.98
N GLU A 300 -16.19 -16.01 0.55
CA GLU A 300 -17.37 -15.93 1.39
C GLU A 300 -17.66 -17.27 2.08
N ARG A 301 -17.45 -18.38 1.39
CA ARG A 301 -17.60 -19.73 1.97
C ARG A 301 -16.53 -20.01 3.02
N ILE A 302 -15.27 -19.65 2.73
CA ILE A 302 -14.18 -19.75 3.70
C ILE A 302 -14.52 -18.93 4.95
N GLY A 303 -14.95 -17.67 4.76
CA GLY A 303 -15.30 -16.77 5.86
C GLY A 303 -16.42 -17.31 6.73
N ARG A 304 -17.52 -17.83 6.13
CA ARG A 304 -18.62 -18.42 6.87
C ARG A 304 -18.22 -19.68 7.67
N GLN A 305 -17.37 -20.54 7.08
CA GLN A 305 -16.91 -21.74 7.79
C GLN A 305 -15.93 -21.38 8.91
N PHE A 306 -15.05 -20.43 8.69
CA PHE A 306 -14.15 -19.91 9.72
C PHE A 306 -14.93 -19.31 10.91
N GLU A 307 -15.95 -18.50 10.65
CA GLU A 307 -16.81 -17.95 11.70
C GLU A 307 -17.54 -19.05 12.49
N ARG A 308 -18.06 -20.09 11.82
CA ARG A 308 -18.68 -21.24 12.47
C ARG A 308 -17.67 -21.99 13.35
N ALA A 309 -16.44 -22.17 12.89
CA ALA A 309 -15.39 -22.82 13.67
C ALA A 309 -15.03 -22.00 14.92
N LEU A 310 -14.93 -20.68 14.81
CA LEU A 310 -14.71 -19.80 15.96
C LEU A 310 -15.84 -19.91 16.99
N ASN A 311 -17.09 -19.87 16.54
CA ASN A 311 -18.24 -20.05 17.44
C ASN A 311 -18.23 -21.40 18.14
N LYS A 312 -17.77 -22.48 17.47
CA LYS A 312 -17.66 -23.83 18.06
C LYS A 312 -16.65 -23.90 19.21
N ILE A 313 -15.59 -23.11 19.16
CA ILE A 313 -14.58 -23.04 20.23
C ILE A 313 -14.88 -21.97 21.27
N GLY A 314 -16.07 -21.31 21.22
CA GLY A 314 -16.53 -20.33 22.19
C GLY A 314 -16.23 -18.88 21.84
N ILE A 315 -15.64 -18.56 20.68
CA ILE A 315 -15.41 -17.19 20.21
C ILE A 315 -16.61 -16.70 19.42
N GLY A 316 -17.52 -15.99 20.10
CA GLY A 316 -18.73 -15.45 19.51
C GLY A 316 -18.50 -14.25 18.58
N HIS A 317 -19.58 -13.79 17.93
CA HIS A 317 -19.55 -12.68 16.97
C HIS A 317 -18.97 -11.39 17.55
N GLU A 318 -19.40 -10.99 18.76
CA GLU A 318 -18.94 -9.72 19.38
C GLU A 318 -17.46 -9.78 19.74
N GLU A 319 -16.99 -10.89 20.30
CA GLU A 319 -15.59 -11.08 20.62
C GLU A 319 -14.73 -11.10 19.35
N ARG A 320 -15.16 -11.84 18.33
CA ARG A 320 -14.52 -11.87 17.03
C ARG A 320 -14.39 -10.47 16.44
N LYS A 321 -15.45 -9.67 16.51
CA LYS A 321 -15.47 -8.29 16.02
C LYS A 321 -14.55 -7.37 16.83
N LYS A 322 -14.60 -7.48 18.16
CA LYS A 322 -13.76 -6.72 19.08
C LYS A 322 -12.26 -7.00 18.83
N ARG A 323 -11.90 -8.27 18.67
CA ARG A 323 -10.52 -8.72 18.38
C ARG A 323 -10.14 -8.58 16.91
N ASN A 324 -11.06 -8.24 16.02
CA ASN A 324 -10.89 -8.19 14.56
C ASN A 324 -10.32 -9.50 13.98
N LEU A 325 -10.83 -10.65 14.45
CA LEU A 325 -10.41 -11.97 14.00
C LEU A 325 -11.03 -12.26 12.63
N THR A 326 -10.28 -11.97 11.61
CA THR A 326 -10.56 -12.33 10.21
C THR A 326 -9.59 -13.44 9.77
N PHE A 327 -9.77 -14.00 8.58
CA PHE A 327 -8.84 -14.99 8.04
C PHE A 327 -7.37 -14.52 8.08
N HIS A 328 -7.12 -13.23 7.94
CA HIS A 328 -5.77 -12.66 8.03
C HIS A 328 -5.14 -12.75 9.43
N ALA A 329 -5.93 -13.07 10.46
CA ALA A 329 -5.43 -13.29 11.82
C ALA A 329 -4.44 -14.47 11.90
N TRP A 330 -4.56 -15.49 11.04
CA TRP A 330 -3.59 -16.57 10.93
C TRP A 330 -2.16 -16.09 10.68
N ARG A 331 -2.05 -15.16 9.75
CA ARG A 331 -0.76 -14.58 9.40
C ARG A 331 -0.15 -13.74 10.53
N HIS A 332 -1.00 -12.99 11.27
CA HIS A 332 -0.55 -12.25 12.45
C HIS A 332 -0.15 -13.18 13.57
N PHE A 333 -0.92 -14.23 13.79
CA PHE A 333 -0.61 -15.27 14.77
C PHE A 333 0.74 -15.91 14.46
N LEU A 334 0.93 -16.47 13.29
CA LEU A 334 2.19 -17.14 12.94
C LEU A 334 3.39 -16.17 13.02
N ASN A 335 3.26 -14.96 12.53
CA ASN A 335 4.34 -13.96 12.61
C ASN A 335 4.76 -13.73 14.07
N THR A 336 3.80 -13.54 14.97
CA THR A 336 4.07 -13.35 16.40
C THR A 336 4.62 -14.64 17.02
N TYR A 337 4.02 -15.78 16.72
CA TYR A 337 4.41 -17.07 17.27
C TYR A 337 5.86 -17.45 16.91
N LEU A 338 6.28 -17.27 15.66
CA LEU A 338 7.66 -17.50 15.22
C LEU A 338 8.66 -16.58 15.94
N ARG A 339 8.31 -15.31 16.14
CA ARG A 339 9.14 -14.35 16.88
C ARG A 339 9.27 -14.70 18.35
N MET A 340 8.18 -15.15 18.99
CA MET A 340 8.20 -15.64 20.38
C MET A 340 9.10 -16.87 20.56
N HIS A 341 9.35 -17.63 19.48
CA HIS A 341 10.27 -18.76 19.46
C HIS A 341 11.64 -18.39 18.85
N ASN A 342 12.02 -17.11 18.89
CA ASN A 342 13.33 -16.61 18.48
C ASN A 342 13.72 -16.89 17.03
N VAL A 343 12.75 -17.14 16.14
CA VAL A 343 13.01 -17.19 14.70
C VAL A 343 13.36 -15.79 14.22
N SER A 344 14.48 -15.62 13.53
CA SER A 344 14.97 -14.31 13.09
C SER A 344 13.96 -13.59 12.19
N ASP A 345 13.87 -12.26 12.33
CA ASP A 345 12.95 -11.42 11.53
C ASP A 345 13.10 -11.63 10.02
N ALA A 346 14.32 -11.86 9.54
CA ALA A 346 14.58 -12.15 8.13
C ALA A 346 13.91 -13.46 7.67
N LYS A 347 13.99 -14.54 8.46
CA LYS A 347 13.31 -15.81 8.18
C LYS A 347 11.79 -15.64 8.24
N VAL A 348 11.27 -14.94 9.27
CA VAL A 348 9.84 -14.66 9.39
C VAL A 348 9.33 -13.86 8.18
N GLN A 349 10.07 -12.85 7.72
CA GLN A 349 9.72 -12.06 6.55
C GLN A 349 9.76 -12.88 5.26
N SER A 350 10.76 -13.74 5.09
CA SER A 350 10.86 -14.64 3.95
C SER A 350 9.63 -15.56 3.84
N VAL A 351 9.23 -16.18 4.96
CA VAL A 351 8.05 -17.07 5.02
C VAL A 351 6.75 -16.29 4.79
N THR A 352 6.56 -15.21 5.54
CA THR A 352 5.32 -14.45 5.47
C THR A 352 5.25 -13.51 4.27
N GLY A 353 6.37 -13.09 3.66
CA GLY A 353 6.44 -12.11 2.59
C GLY A 353 6.06 -10.69 3.04
N HIS A 354 6.46 -10.27 4.25
CA HIS A 354 6.32 -8.90 4.73
C HIS A 354 7.46 -8.02 4.21
N ARG A 355 7.13 -6.89 3.58
CA ARG A 355 8.11 -5.98 2.95
C ARG A 355 8.44 -4.74 3.81
N THR A 356 8.58 -4.82 5.12
CA THR A 356 8.69 -3.64 5.97
C THR A 356 10.10 -3.23 6.41
N LYS A 357 11.16 -3.92 6.05
CA LYS A 357 12.53 -3.39 6.16
C LYS A 357 13.07 -3.04 4.78
N LYS A 358 13.47 -1.77 4.60
CA LYS A 358 14.08 -1.27 3.38
C LYS A 358 15.18 -2.21 2.88
N MET A 359 14.96 -2.72 1.70
CA MET A 359 15.88 -3.05 0.58
C MET A 359 17.33 -3.52 0.86
N THR A 360 17.80 -3.63 2.09
CA THR A 360 19.13 -4.13 2.40
C THR A 360 19.23 -5.64 2.32
N ASP A 361 18.08 -6.35 2.42
CA ASP A 361 18.05 -7.83 2.43
C ASP A 361 17.71 -8.44 1.05
N ARG A 362 17.86 -7.66 0.00
CA ARG A 362 17.52 -8.09 -1.39
C ARG A 362 18.25 -9.36 -1.86
N TYR A 363 19.25 -9.81 -1.12
CA TYR A 363 20.13 -10.89 -1.53
C TYR A 363 20.25 -12.05 -0.54
N THR A 364 19.45 -12.07 0.51
CA THR A 364 19.47 -13.20 1.45
C THR A 364 18.49 -14.27 0.98
N HIS A 365 18.96 -15.15 0.14
CA HIS A 365 18.22 -16.35 -0.25
C HIS A 365 18.42 -17.41 0.81
N PHE A 366 17.40 -17.68 1.61
CA PHE A 366 17.40 -18.82 2.49
C PHE A 366 17.09 -20.09 1.69
N ASP A 367 17.96 -21.09 1.80
CA ASP A 367 17.66 -22.45 1.37
C ASP A 367 16.60 -23.03 2.32
N THR A 368 15.66 -23.84 1.81
CA THR A 368 14.61 -24.47 2.62
C THR A 368 15.19 -25.37 3.72
N ARG A 369 16.40 -25.92 3.52
CA ARG A 369 17.15 -26.67 4.54
C ARG A 369 17.49 -25.83 5.78
N GLN A 370 17.59 -24.52 5.65
CA GLN A 370 17.90 -23.57 6.73
C GLN A 370 16.65 -23.18 7.56
N PHE A 371 15.47 -23.71 7.21
CA PHE A 371 14.23 -23.43 7.93
C PHE A 371 13.84 -24.55 8.91
N THR A 372 14.81 -25.30 9.46
CA THR A 372 14.54 -26.36 10.43
C THR A 372 13.76 -25.85 11.64
N GLU A 373 14.17 -24.69 12.20
CA GLU A 373 13.48 -24.09 13.34
C GLU A 373 12.02 -23.71 13.02
N VAL A 374 11.74 -23.29 11.77
CA VAL A 374 10.36 -22.99 11.35
C VAL A 374 9.50 -24.25 11.32
N ARG A 375 10.05 -25.37 10.81
CA ARG A 375 9.35 -26.65 10.79
C ARG A 375 9.10 -27.19 12.19
N ASP A 376 10.09 -27.05 13.07
CA ASP A 376 9.98 -27.49 14.48
C ASP A 376 8.87 -26.72 15.20
N VAL A 377 8.82 -25.39 15.02
CA VAL A 377 7.77 -24.54 15.59
C VAL A 377 6.40 -24.84 14.97
N GLN A 378 6.33 -25.09 13.65
CA GLN A 378 5.09 -25.51 12.97
C GLN A 378 4.60 -26.86 13.53
N SER A 379 5.51 -27.80 13.73
CA SER A 379 5.19 -29.13 14.29
C SER A 379 4.69 -29.03 15.73
N ALA A 380 5.35 -28.22 16.57
CA ALA A 380 4.93 -27.99 17.95
C ALA A 380 3.55 -27.29 18.02
N LEU A 381 3.24 -26.39 17.10
CA LEU A 381 1.94 -25.73 17.04
C LEU A 381 0.78 -26.70 16.78
N LEU A 382 1.00 -27.71 15.94
CA LEU A 382 -0.02 -28.68 15.53
C LEU A 382 0.08 -30.02 16.25
N ALA A 383 1.05 -30.18 17.18
CA ALA A 383 1.16 -31.35 18.00
C ALA A 383 -0.05 -31.49 18.92
N LEU A 384 -0.49 -32.74 19.09
CA LEU A 384 -1.61 -33.07 19.97
C LEU A 384 -1.24 -32.85 21.45
N PRO A 385 -2.23 -32.61 22.35
CA PRO A 385 -2.00 -32.20 23.74
C PRO A 385 -1.11 -33.11 24.55
N ASP A 386 -1.07 -34.42 24.27
CA ASP A 386 -0.33 -35.41 25.09
C ASP A 386 1.19 -35.41 24.88
N ASN A 387 1.71 -34.81 23.78
CA ASN A 387 3.14 -34.76 23.50
C ASN A 387 3.80 -33.40 23.86
N THR A 388 3.04 -32.41 24.29
CA THR A 388 3.54 -31.02 24.45
C THR A 388 4.40 -30.84 25.71
N LYS A 389 4.14 -31.56 26.78
CA LYS A 389 4.97 -31.43 28.02
C LYS A 389 6.44 -31.84 27.82
N GLN A 390 6.70 -32.80 26.93
CA GLN A 390 8.07 -33.23 26.62
C GLN A 390 8.75 -32.29 25.59
N ALA A 391 8.00 -31.70 24.66
CA ALA A 391 8.56 -30.77 23.68
C ALA A 391 8.87 -29.41 24.28
N GLU A 392 7.99 -28.88 25.13
CA GLU A 392 8.23 -27.62 25.85
C GLU A 392 9.40 -27.72 26.84
N THR A 393 9.54 -28.86 27.52
CA THR A 393 10.68 -29.09 28.42
C THR A 393 12.00 -29.19 27.66
N LYS A 394 12.01 -29.77 26.46
CA LYS A 394 13.23 -29.84 25.63
C LYS A 394 13.60 -28.46 25.00
N ILE A 395 12.62 -27.62 24.68
CA ILE A 395 12.85 -26.26 24.15
C ILE A 395 13.38 -25.36 25.27
N VAL A 396 12.82 -25.46 26.48
CA VAL A 396 13.25 -24.64 27.63
C VAL A 396 14.61 -25.13 28.18
N THR A 397 14.89 -26.45 28.20
CA THR A 397 16.19 -26.98 28.66
C THR A 397 17.32 -26.79 27.65
N GLY A 398 17.02 -26.65 26.37
CA GLY A 398 17.98 -26.27 25.32
C GLY A 398 18.49 -24.82 25.41
N MET A 399 17.71 -23.94 26.05
CA MET A 399 18.07 -22.52 26.21
C MET A 399 18.92 -22.21 27.44
N THR A 400 19.07 -23.17 28.40
CA THR A 400 19.81 -22.94 29.66
C THR A 400 21.27 -23.42 29.61
N LYS A 401 21.79 -23.87 28.50
CA LYS A 401 23.21 -24.18 28.32
C LYS A 401 23.92 -23.23 27.36
N VAL A 402 23.86 -21.95 27.62
CA VAL A 402 24.92 -21.02 27.23
C VAL A 402 25.90 -21.00 28.41
N VAL A 403 26.95 -21.76 28.25
CA VAL A 403 28.07 -21.88 29.19
C VAL A 403 28.66 -20.47 29.42
N SER A 404 28.60 -20.00 30.66
CA SER A 404 29.42 -18.91 31.13
C SER A 404 30.88 -19.37 31.08
N PRO A 405 31.82 -18.63 30.51
CA PRO A 405 33.22 -18.99 30.61
C PRO A 405 33.68 -18.85 32.06
N LYS A 406 34.13 -19.94 32.65
CA LYS A 406 34.84 -19.97 33.95
C LYS A 406 36.11 -19.14 33.79
N ASN A 407 36.22 -18.08 34.56
CA ASN A 407 37.50 -17.42 34.82
C ASN A 407 38.35 -18.32 35.76
N PRO A 408 39.59 -18.65 35.44
CA PRO A 408 40.52 -19.19 36.42
C PRO A 408 41.11 -18.07 37.26
N GLU A 409 40.97 -18.20 38.56
CA GLU A 409 41.64 -17.40 39.58
C GLU A 409 43.16 -17.46 39.39
N GLY A 410 43.79 -16.28 39.32
CA GLY A 410 45.22 -16.07 39.44
C GLY A 410 45.45 -14.75 40.15
N LYS A 411 45.73 -14.84 41.47
CA LYS A 411 46.26 -13.75 42.29
C LYS A 411 47.53 -13.15 41.68
N ILE A 412 47.67 -11.85 41.61
CA ILE A 412 48.90 -11.10 41.91
C ILE A 412 48.52 -9.68 42.33
N GLU A 413 49.08 -9.29 43.52
CA GLU A 413 49.07 -7.97 44.14
C GLU A 413 49.89 -6.94 43.34
N GLY A 414 49.53 -5.66 43.49
CA GLY A 414 50.43 -4.58 43.13
C GLY A 414 49.77 -3.22 42.83
N LYS A 415 49.65 -2.47 43.88
CA LYS A 415 49.67 -1.00 44.11
C LYS A 415 49.74 0.01 42.94
N GLU A 416 48.89 1.04 43.14
CA GLU A 416 49.10 2.51 42.97
C GLU A 416 49.34 3.09 41.55
N LYS A 417 48.57 4.01 41.08
CA LYS A 417 48.50 5.45 41.31
C LYS A 417 47.55 6.16 40.32
N LEU A 418 46.89 7.18 40.87
CA LEU A 418 46.16 8.24 40.16
C LEU A 418 46.98 8.88 39.02
N ALA A 419 46.32 9.19 37.92
CA ALA A 419 46.57 10.44 37.20
C ALA A 419 45.34 10.84 36.34
N THR A 420 44.88 12.02 36.60
CA THR A 420 43.96 12.89 35.89
C THR A 420 44.47 13.27 34.51
N GLY A 421 43.57 13.43 33.53
CA GLY A 421 43.98 14.21 32.37
C GLY A 421 43.13 14.17 31.12
N LYS A 422 42.23 15.13 30.99
CA LYS A 422 41.88 15.92 29.79
C LYS A 422 41.41 15.26 28.47
N LYS A 423 40.19 15.64 28.10
CA LYS A 423 39.69 15.71 26.70
C LYS A 423 40.64 16.51 25.80
N PRO A 424 40.62 16.26 24.54
CA PRO A 424 40.65 17.36 23.57
C PRO A 424 39.54 17.34 22.53
N ALA A 425 39.33 18.56 22.06
CA ALA A 425 38.26 19.10 21.28
C ALA A 425 38.33 18.78 19.79
N VAL A 426 37.16 18.95 19.20
CA VAL A 426 36.77 19.16 17.80
C VAL A 426 37.78 19.99 16.99
N LYS A 427 38.02 19.56 15.74
CA LYS A 427 38.35 20.46 14.62
C LYS A 427 37.66 20.05 13.34
N ASN A 428 36.75 20.90 12.90
CA ASN A 428 36.25 21.03 11.53
C ASN A 428 37.41 21.34 10.56
N LYS A 429 37.40 20.77 9.39
CA LYS A 429 37.97 21.37 8.18
C LYS A 429 37.09 21.12 6.96
N THR A 430 36.66 22.22 6.41
CA THR A 430 35.98 22.53 5.14
C THR A 430 36.90 22.38 3.94
N THR A 431 36.24 22.29 2.77
CA THR A 431 36.69 22.57 1.37
C THR A 431 37.51 21.50 0.68
N THR A 432 37.20 21.11 -0.56
CA THR A 432 37.25 21.88 -1.79
C THR A 432 36.60 21.14 -2.98
N LYS A 433 35.96 21.92 -3.84
CA LYS A 433 35.48 21.60 -5.20
C LYS A 433 36.51 20.94 -6.09
N ARG A 434 36.09 20.06 -6.99
CA ARG A 434 36.62 20.00 -8.37
C ARG A 434 35.58 19.54 -9.38
N LYS A 435 35.49 20.35 -10.40
CA LYS A 435 34.74 20.24 -11.67
C LYS A 435 35.40 19.26 -12.65
N ALA A 436 34.60 18.99 -13.66
CA ALA A 436 34.85 18.65 -15.08
C ALA A 436 34.86 17.15 -15.40
N ALA A 437 33.98 16.75 -16.20
CA ALA A 437 33.79 16.78 -17.67
C ALA A 437 34.24 15.44 -18.31
N VAL A 438 33.34 14.75 -18.87
CA VAL A 438 33.01 14.52 -20.28
C VAL A 438 31.60 13.96 -20.36
#